data_d72549aa27edaffff191296c96a9072a
#
_entry.id   d72549aa27edaffff191296c96a9072a
#
_cell.length_a   1.000
_cell.length_b   1.000
_cell.length_c   1.000
_cell.angle_alpha   90.00
_cell.angle_beta   90.00
_cell.angle_gamma   90.00
#
_symmetry.space_group_name_H-M   'P 1'
#
loop_
_entity.id
_entity.type
_entity.pdbx_description
1 polymer ?
#
loop_
_entity_poly.entity_id
_entity_poly.type
_entity_poly.pdbx_seq_one_letter_code
_entity_poly.pdbx_strand_id
1 'polypeptide(L)'
;LIVQIDAEGRYFVNNSEVVNSRIETLKSALEQVGGDPEKQPVLLRADARTQHQSVVTAMDALAQTGYRNLSIATVRSGEAP
;
A
#
# COMPACT_ATOMS: atom_id res chain seq x y z
N LEU A 1 -5.46 -4.32 -7.44
CA LEU A 1 -5.38 -3.67 -6.13
C LEU A 1 -4.27 -2.63 -6.13
N ILE A 2 -4.61 -1.41 -5.77
CA ILE A 2 -3.65 -0.33 -5.68
C ILE A 2 -3.55 0.11 -4.23
N VAL A 3 -2.34 0.06 -3.68
CA VAL A 3 -2.02 0.58 -2.36
C VAL A 3 -1.15 1.80 -2.54
N GLN A 4 -1.57 2.93 -2.00
CA GLN A 4 -0.82 4.19 -2.12
C GLN A 4 -0.34 4.65 -0.76
N ILE A 5 0.87 5.23 -0.73
CA ILE A 5 1.44 5.84 0.46
C ILE A 5 1.79 7.27 0.09
N ASP A 6 1.21 8.23 0.79
CA ASP A 6 1.51 9.64 0.51
C ASP A 6 2.79 10.10 1.22
N ALA A 7 3.15 11.37 1.03
CA ALA A 7 4.38 11.92 1.59
C ALA A 7 4.38 11.91 3.12
N GLU A 8 3.22 11.94 3.75
CA GLU A 8 3.08 11.90 5.21
C GLU A 8 2.97 10.48 5.76
N GLY A 9 3.03 9.46 4.91
CA GLY A 9 2.95 8.06 5.33
C GLY A 9 1.55 7.55 5.53
N ARG A 10 0.55 8.23 4.99
CA ARG A 10 -0.84 7.75 5.05
C ARG A 10 -1.06 6.70 3.96
N TYR A 11 -1.83 5.67 4.32
CA TYR A 11 -2.12 4.56 3.40
C TYR A 11 -3.49 4.70 2.78
N PHE A 12 -3.58 4.35 1.50
CA PHE A 12 -4.83 4.34 0.74
C PHE A 12 -4.95 2.99 0.04
N VAL A 13 -6.06 2.31 0.23
CA VAL A 13 -6.34 1.05 -0.44
C VAL A 13 -7.47 1.30 -1.42
N ASN A 14 -7.18 1.17 -2.72
CA ASN A 14 -8.14 1.45 -3.80
C ASN A 14 -8.81 2.83 -3.63
N ASN A 15 -8.01 3.85 -3.33
CA ASN A 15 -8.42 5.25 -3.15
C ASN A 15 -9.21 5.51 -1.85
N SER A 16 -9.29 4.55 -0.95
CA SER A 16 -9.91 4.76 0.35
C SER A 16 -8.84 4.88 1.42
N GLU A 17 -8.82 6.00 2.14
CA GLU A 17 -7.83 6.22 3.18
C GLU A 17 -8.02 5.25 4.34
N VAL A 18 -6.91 4.65 4.79
CA VAL A 18 -6.91 3.80 5.97
C VAL A 18 -6.87 4.71 7.21
N VAL A 19 -7.66 4.37 8.23
CA VAL A 19 -7.91 5.23 9.40
C VAL A 19 -6.63 5.70 10.08
N ASN A 20 -5.61 4.84 10.15
CA ASN A 20 -4.33 5.19 10.74
C ASN A 20 -3.20 4.43 10.03
N SER A 21 -1.97 4.69 10.44
CA SER A 21 -0.79 4.10 9.79
C SER A 21 -0.30 2.81 10.45
N ARG A 22 -1.14 2.19 11.26
CA ARG A 22 -0.76 0.93 11.94
C ARG A 22 -0.86 -0.24 10.97
N ILE A 23 0.07 -1.18 11.10
CA ILE A 23 0.08 -2.35 10.26
C ILE A 23 -1.20 -3.18 10.41
N GLU A 24 -1.74 -3.29 11.62
CA GLU A 24 -2.97 -4.05 11.88
C GLU A 24 -4.15 -3.47 11.13
N THR A 25 -4.26 -2.14 11.09
CA THR A 25 -5.34 -1.47 10.38
C THR A 25 -5.20 -1.65 8.87
N LEU A 26 -3.98 -1.55 8.36
CA LEU A 26 -3.72 -1.78 6.94
C LEU A 26 -4.04 -3.23 6.56
N LYS A 27 -3.65 -4.20 7.39
CA LYS A 27 -3.97 -5.60 7.15
C LYS A 27 -5.48 -5.83 7.10
N SER A 28 -6.23 -5.23 8.03
CA SER A 28 -7.69 -5.34 8.03
C SER A 28 -8.29 -4.78 6.75
N ALA A 29 -7.79 -3.64 6.29
CA ALA A 29 -8.26 -3.03 5.04
C ALA A 29 -7.99 -3.93 3.85
N LEU A 30 -6.81 -4.56 3.82
CA LEU A 30 -6.45 -5.47 2.74
C LEU A 30 -7.32 -6.72 2.75
N GLU A 31 -7.64 -7.25 3.93
CA GLU A 31 -8.50 -8.42 4.06
C GLU A 31 -9.92 -8.15 3.58
N GLN A 32 -10.37 -6.91 3.66
CA GLN A 32 -11.71 -6.54 3.21
C GLN A 32 -11.82 -6.41 1.69
N VAL A 33 -10.73 -6.38 0.98
CA VAL A 33 -10.74 -6.29 -0.48
C VAL A 33 -11.41 -7.50 -1.12
N GLY A 34 -11.23 -8.68 -0.52
CA GLY A 34 -11.81 -9.90 -1.04
C GLY A 34 -10.97 -10.51 -2.17
N GLY A 35 -11.44 -11.63 -2.70
CA GLY A 35 -10.73 -12.35 -3.75
C GLY A 35 -9.58 -13.19 -3.21
N ASP A 36 -8.79 -13.73 -4.14
CA ASP A 36 -7.66 -14.60 -3.80
C ASP A 36 -6.37 -13.76 -3.81
N PRO A 37 -5.78 -13.47 -2.63
CA PRO A 37 -4.60 -12.62 -2.58
C PRO A 37 -3.39 -13.19 -3.33
N GLU A 38 -3.29 -14.51 -3.45
CA GLU A 38 -2.17 -15.11 -4.19
C GLU A 38 -2.24 -14.83 -5.68
N LYS A 39 -3.43 -14.59 -6.22
CA LYS A 39 -3.65 -14.32 -7.64
C LYS A 39 -3.86 -12.85 -7.94
N GLN A 40 -4.12 -12.04 -6.93
CA GLN A 40 -4.44 -10.63 -7.11
C GLN A 40 -3.17 -9.82 -7.33
N PRO A 41 -2.98 -9.19 -8.48
CA PRO A 41 -1.83 -8.30 -8.65
C PRO A 41 -2.01 -7.04 -7.80
N VAL A 42 -0.92 -6.59 -7.20
CA VAL A 42 -0.91 -5.40 -6.36
C VAL A 42 0.09 -4.41 -6.92
N LEU A 43 -0.33 -3.16 -7.05
CA LEU A 43 0.57 -2.06 -7.35
C LEU A 43 0.72 -1.22 -6.09
N LEU A 44 1.93 -1.17 -5.55
CA LEU A 44 2.24 -0.31 -4.41
C LEU A 44 2.86 0.97 -4.94
N ARG A 45 2.15 2.08 -4.78
CA ARG A 45 2.59 3.40 -5.24
C ARG A 45 2.98 4.24 -4.03
N ALA A 46 4.26 4.53 -3.90
CA ALA A 46 4.76 5.31 -2.78
C ALA A 46 5.25 6.67 -3.26
N ASP A 47 4.87 7.74 -2.55
CA ASP A 47 5.42 9.06 -2.82
C ASP A 47 6.93 9.03 -2.56
N ALA A 48 7.71 9.67 -3.43
CA ALA A 48 9.17 9.68 -3.32
C ALA A 48 9.66 10.25 -1.99
N ARG A 49 8.83 11.05 -1.31
CA ARG A 49 9.18 11.67 -0.04
C ARG A 49 8.72 10.88 1.18
N THR A 50 8.02 9.77 0.98
CA THR A 50 7.58 8.97 2.12
C THR A 50 8.77 8.29 2.79
N GLN A 51 8.65 8.03 4.07
CA GLN A 51 9.71 7.33 4.80
C GLN A 51 9.80 5.89 4.34
N HIS A 52 11.01 5.39 4.26
CA HIS A 52 11.24 3.99 3.88
C HIS A 52 10.48 3.02 4.79
N GLN A 53 10.39 3.32 6.09
CA GLN A 53 9.67 2.47 7.03
C GLN A 53 8.20 2.30 6.65
N SER A 54 7.57 3.34 6.10
CA SER A 54 6.18 3.24 5.65
C SER A 54 6.03 2.23 4.51
N VAL A 55 7.00 2.19 3.61
CA VAL A 55 7.01 1.22 2.51
C VAL A 55 7.22 -0.19 3.05
N VAL A 56 8.16 -0.36 3.97
CA VAL A 56 8.44 -1.66 4.59
C VAL A 56 7.20 -2.19 5.31
N THR A 57 6.51 -1.33 6.05
CA THR A 57 5.28 -1.71 6.75
C THR A 57 4.20 -2.17 5.77
N ALA A 58 4.04 -1.47 4.66
CA ALA A 58 3.06 -1.84 3.64
C ALA A 58 3.40 -3.18 3.01
N MET A 59 4.67 -3.41 2.68
CA MET A 59 5.12 -4.69 2.10
C MET A 59 4.90 -5.83 3.08
N ASP A 60 5.17 -5.59 4.35
CA ASP A 60 4.98 -6.59 5.40
C ASP A 60 3.49 -6.94 5.55
N ALA A 61 2.64 -5.92 5.56
CA ALA A 61 1.18 -6.13 5.64
C ALA A 61 0.67 -6.95 4.44
N LEU A 62 1.16 -6.63 3.24
CA LEU A 62 0.77 -7.36 2.04
C LEU A 62 1.23 -8.82 2.10
N ALA A 63 2.46 -9.05 2.55
CA ALA A 63 2.98 -10.41 2.70
C ALA A 63 2.18 -11.21 3.72
N GLN A 64 1.85 -10.60 4.86
CA GLN A 64 1.11 -11.28 5.92
C GLN A 64 -0.32 -11.59 5.53
N THR A 65 -0.90 -10.85 4.61
CA THR A 65 -2.26 -11.08 4.11
C THR A 65 -2.29 -11.98 2.87
N GLY A 66 -1.14 -12.47 2.43
CA GLY A 66 -1.06 -13.49 1.38
C GLY A 66 -0.83 -12.97 -0.03
N TYR A 67 -0.64 -11.67 -0.21
CA TYR A 67 -0.39 -11.11 -1.54
C TYR A 67 1.03 -11.41 -1.99
N ARG A 68 1.18 -11.94 -3.21
CA ARG A 68 2.48 -12.36 -3.75
C ARG A 68 2.86 -11.65 -5.04
N ASN A 69 1.88 -11.11 -5.75
CA ASN A 69 2.09 -10.45 -7.04
C ASN A 69 2.21 -8.95 -6.82
N LEU A 70 3.40 -8.51 -6.42
CA LEU A 70 3.61 -7.12 -6.01
C LEU A 70 4.50 -6.38 -7.00
N SER A 71 4.02 -5.24 -7.49
CA SER A 71 4.82 -4.28 -8.24
C SER A 71 4.91 -2.99 -7.43
N ILE A 72 6.07 -2.35 -7.47
CA ILE A 72 6.31 -1.12 -6.70
C ILE A 72 6.61 0.02 -7.68
N ALA A 73 5.95 1.16 -7.47
CA ALA A 73 6.22 2.37 -8.25
C ALA A 73 6.44 3.54 -7.31
N THR A 74 7.42 4.37 -7.63
CA THR A 74 7.67 5.61 -6.89
C THR A 74 7.03 6.76 -7.64
N VAL A 75 6.28 7.59 -6.91
CA VAL A 75 5.60 8.74 -7.49
C VAL A 75 6.20 10.02 -6.90
N ARG A 76 6.56 10.95 -7.77
CA ARG A 76 7.08 12.25 -7.32
C ARG A 76 5.95 13.27 -7.31
N SER A 77 5.59 13.70 -6.10
CA SER A 77 4.54 14.69 -5.93
C SER A 77 4.92 16.01 -6.57
N GLY A 78 3.97 16.64 -7.27
CA GLY A 78 4.15 17.94 -7.87
C GLY A 78 5.02 17.96 -9.11
N GLU A 79 5.49 16.80 -9.56
CA GLU A 79 6.27 16.73 -10.79
C GLU A 79 5.32 16.45 -11.97
N ALA A 80 5.41 17.31 -12.98
CA ALA A 80 4.60 17.13 -14.18
C ALA A 80 5.14 15.94 -14.98
N PRO A 81 4.26 15.11 -15.51
CA PRO A 81 4.70 14.03 -16.37
C PRO A 81 5.32 14.54 -17.67
#